data_63a6773f7f42a48bdf3d43909fc9901f
#
_entry.id   63a6773f7f42a48bdf3d43909fc9901f
#
_cell.length_a   1.000
_cell.length_b   1.000
_cell.length_c   1.000
_cell.angle_alpha   90.00
_cell.angle_beta   90.00
_cell.angle_gamma   90.00
#
_symmetry.space_group_name_H-M   'P 1'
#
loop_
_entity.id
_entity.type
_entity.pdbx_description
1 polymer ?
#
loop_
_entity_poly.entity_id
_entity_poly.type
_entity_poly.pdbx_seq_one_letter_code
_entity_poly.pdbx_strand_id
1 'polypeptide(L)'
;MSPITRRIAAAIRANDLPAYQRERYPAIQEGEFVRFVNEGFSGVDFDQFVMGFFVFEDCNLDNAKHIYGQPIYFTNSSVRNVDFRGVKAIIEAEGCDFRGMKYDKETQFVYGNGELAARSRFMNCRLDDAAQKFFMRQGVEIISYDKHLKL
;
A
#
# COMPACT_ATOMS: atom_id res chain seq x y z
N MET A 1 -18.60 -3.93 2.65
CA MET A 1 -18.00 -2.86 1.84
C MET A 1 -19.10 -2.00 1.26
N SER A 2 -18.96 -0.69 1.34
CA SER A 2 -20.00 0.25 0.91
C SER A 2 -20.16 0.27 -0.62
N PRO A 3 -21.35 0.65 -1.14
CA PRO A 3 -21.52 0.81 -2.59
C PRO A 3 -20.57 1.83 -3.22
N ILE A 4 -20.25 2.92 -2.51
CA ILE A 4 -19.28 3.94 -2.97
C ILE A 4 -17.91 3.31 -3.14
N THR A 5 -17.45 2.53 -2.17
CA THR A 5 -16.15 1.87 -2.22
C THR A 5 -16.07 0.89 -3.38
N ARG A 6 -17.16 0.16 -3.66
CA ARG A 6 -17.21 -0.75 -4.82
C ARG A 6 -17.09 0.00 -6.14
N ARG A 7 -17.74 1.16 -6.26
CA ARG A 7 -17.62 1.99 -7.46
C ARG A 7 -16.22 2.57 -7.63
N ILE A 8 -15.59 2.96 -6.53
CA ILE A 8 -14.18 3.41 -6.54
C ILE A 8 -13.28 2.28 -7.03
N ALA A 9 -13.43 1.07 -6.50
CA ALA A 9 -12.65 -0.09 -6.92
C ALA A 9 -12.85 -0.39 -8.41
N ALA A 10 -14.10 -0.35 -8.89
CA ALA A 10 -14.40 -0.57 -10.29
C ALA A 10 -13.75 0.48 -11.20
N ALA A 11 -13.77 1.75 -10.78
CA ALA A 11 -13.14 2.84 -11.54
C ALA A 11 -11.61 2.65 -11.61
N ILE A 12 -10.98 2.23 -10.53
CA ILE A 12 -9.54 1.94 -10.51
C ILE A 12 -9.22 0.80 -11.48
N ARG A 13 -9.95 -0.31 -11.40
CA ARG A 13 -9.73 -1.46 -12.29
C ARG A 13 -9.95 -1.12 -13.76
N ALA A 14 -10.92 -0.25 -14.04
CA ALA A 14 -11.22 0.20 -15.40
C ALA A 14 -10.26 1.29 -15.90
N ASN A 15 -9.35 1.74 -15.05
CA ASN A 15 -8.45 2.87 -15.34
C ASN A 15 -9.23 4.14 -15.71
N ASP A 16 -10.34 4.38 -15.03
CA ASP A 16 -11.29 5.48 -15.31
C ASP A 16 -11.11 6.58 -14.27
N LEU A 17 -10.21 7.51 -14.54
CA LEU A 17 -9.90 8.61 -13.63
C LEU A 17 -11.10 9.53 -13.37
N PRO A 18 -11.90 9.94 -14.38
CA PRO A 18 -13.07 10.77 -14.08
C PRO A 18 -14.08 10.09 -13.14
N ALA A 19 -14.36 8.82 -13.34
CA ALA A 19 -15.25 8.07 -12.46
C ALA A 19 -14.66 7.98 -11.04
N TYR A 20 -13.36 7.70 -10.93
CA TYR A 20 -12.65 7.66 -9.65
C TYR A 20 -12.77 8.98 -8.89
N GLN A 21 -12.51 10.09 -9.55
CA GLN A 21 -12.58 11.42 -8.92
C GLN A 21 -13.99 11.76 -8.47
N ARG A 22 -14.98 11.43 -9.29
CA ARG A 22 -16.39 11.67 -8.97
C ARG A 22 -16.83 10.90 -7.72
N GLU A 23 -16.45 9.64 -7.61
CA GLU A 23 -16.84 8.81 -6.47
C GLU A 23 -16.03 9.09 -5.21
N ARG A 24 -14.73 9.43 -5.38
CA ARG A 24 -13.81 9.66 -4.26
C ARG A 24 -14.12 10.95 -3.51
N TYR A 25 -14.56 12.00 -4.21
CA TYR A 25 -14.77 13.32 -3.62
C TYR A 25 -15.80 13.32 -2.48
N PRO A 26 -17.00 12.73 -2.64
CA PRO A 26 -17.94 12.63 -1.52
C PRO A 26 -17.42 11.86 -0.33
N ALA A 27 -16.68 10.78 -0.56
CA ALA A 27 -16.10 9.96 0.50
C ALA A 27 -15.10 10.79 1.34
N ILE A 28 -14.28 11.61 0.69
CA ILE A 28 -13.34 12.48 1.38
C ILE A 28 -14.06 13.54 2.21
N GLN A 29 -15.12 14.13 1.67
CA GLN A 29 -15.88 15.15 2.39
C GLN A 29 -16.55 14.61 3.66
N GLU A 30 -16.94 13.35 3.64
CA GLU A 30 -17.51 12.68 4.80
C GLU A 30 -16.45 12.23 5.80
N GLY A 31 -15.17 12.42 5.49
CA GLY A 31 -14.05 12.01 6.35
C GLY A 31 -13.86 10.51 6.43
N GLU A 32 -14.42 9.77 5.47
CA GLU A 32 -14.34 8.32 5.46
C GLU A 32 -13.04 7.81 4.86
N PHE A 33 -12.49 6.75 5.47
CA PHE A 33 -11.46 5.94 4.84
C PHE A 33 -12.07 5.13 3.70
N VAL A 34 -11.38 5.08 2.58
CA VAL A 34 -11.75 4.18 1.49
C VAL A 34 -11.21 2.79 1.83
N ARG A 35 -12.10 1.87 2.16
CA ARG A 35 -11.75 0.53 2.64
C ARG A 35 -12.18 -0.54 1.66
N PHE A 36 -11.21 -1.20 1.06
CA PHE A 36 -11.43 -2.31 0.14
C PHE A 36 -11.30 -3.64 0.90
N VAL A 37 -12.28 -4.52 0.76
CA VAL A 37 -12.30 -5.82 1.41
C VAL A 37 -12.53 -6.90 0.33
N ASN A 38 -11.64 -7.89 0.28
CA ASN A 38 -11.70 -8.99 -0.70
C ASN A 38 -11.72 -8.52 -2.16
N GLU A 39 -11.05 -7.42 -2.48
CA GLU A 39 -11.01 -6.89 -3.84
C GLU A 39 -9.76 -7.35 -4.58
N GLY A 40 -9.89 -7.56 -5.88
CA GLY A 40 -8.78 -7.90 -6.76
C GLY A 40 -8.27 -6.68 -7.51
N PHE A 41 -7.00 -6.37 -7.32
CA PHE A 41 -6.31 -5.29 -8.03
C PHE A 41 -5.03 -5.81 -8.69
N SER A 42 -4.99 -7.10 -9.03
CA SER A 42 -3.80 -7.71 -9.65
C SER A 42 -3.45 -7.01 -10.95
N GLY A 43 -2.20 -6.61 -11.08
CA GLY A 43 -1.67 -5.95 -12.28
C GLY A 43 -2.13 -4.51 -12.50
N VAL A 44 -2.88 -3.93 -11.57
CA VAL A 44 -3.39 -2.56 -11.70
C VAL A 44 -2.26 -1.55 -11.52
N ASP A 45 -2.21 -0.53 -12.38
CA ASP A 45 -1.34 0.62 -12.22
C ASP A 45 -2.11 1.75 -11.53
N PHE A 46 -1.65 2.12 -10.34
CA PHE A 46 -2.29 3.15 -9.52
C PHE A 46 -1.74 4.56 -9.78
N ASP A 47 -0.87 4.74 -10.76
CA ASP A 47 -0.11 5.97 -10.96
C ASP A 47 -0.97 7.24 -11.01
N GLN A 48 -2.10 7.18 -11.69
CA GLN A 48 -2.96 8.37 -11.85
C GLN A 48 -3.97 8.56 -10.72
N PHE A 49 -4.05 7.63 -9.77
CA PHE A 49 -5.03 7.69 -8.68
C PHE A 49 -4.38 8.22 -7.41
N VAL A 50 -4.78 9.41 -6.97
CA VAL A 50 -4.31 9.96 -5.71
C VAL A 50 -5.01 9.21 -4.58
N MET A 51 -4.22 8.49 -3.78
CA MET A 51 -4.72 7.68 -2.68
C MET A 51 -4.24 8.27 -1.36
N GLY A 52 -5.18 8.69 -0.53
CA GLY A 52 -4.92 9.07 0.85
C GLY A 52 -5.85 8.30 1.75
N PHE A 53 -5.36 7.72 2.83
CA PHE A 53 -6.17 6.98 3.79
C PHE A 53 -6.91 5.80 3.17
N PHE A 54 -6.25 5.06 2.28
CA PHE A 54 -6.79 3.83 1.72
C PHE A 54 -6.44 2.65 2.61
N VAL A 55 -7.41 1.75 2.78
CA VAL A 55 -7.26 0.52 3.55
C VAL A 55 -7.56 -0.66 2.62
N PHE A 56 -6.60 -1.59 2.54
CA PHE A 56 -6.75 -2.84 1.77
C PHE A 56 -6.77 -4.01 2.75
N GLU A 57 -7.90 -4.72 2.85
CA GLU A 57 -8.04 -5.92 3.67
C GLU A 57 -8.35 -7.13 2.81
N ASP A 58 -7.60 -8.20 3.01
CA ASP A 58 -7.79 -9.45 2.28
C ASP A 58 -7.85 -9.22 0.76
N CYS A 59 -7.06 -8.27 0.25
CA CYS A 59 -7.03 -7.91 -1.15
C CYS A 59 -5.86 -8.58 -1.88
N ASN A 60 -5.99 -8.70 -3.19
CA ASN A 60 -4.92 -9.17 -4.06
C ASN A 60 -4.41 -7.99 -4.89
N LEU A 61 -3.18 -7.55 -4.58
CA LEU A 61 -2.50 -6.48 -5.32
C LEU A 61 -1.25 -7.01 -6.03
N ASP A 62 -1.16 -8.32 -6.28
CA ASP A 62 0.00 -8.91 -6.94
C ASP A 62 0.25 -8.25 -8.29
N ASN A 63 1.50 -7.93 -8.57
CA ASN A 63 1.95 -7.29 -9.80
C ASN A 63 1.39 -5.88 -10.03
N ALA A 64 0.79 -5.25 -9.02
CA ALA A 64 0.34 -3.87 -9.13
C ALA A 64 1.54 -2.92 -9.22
N LYS A 65 1.29 -1.68 -9.63
CA LYS A 65 2.33 -0.66 -9.83
C LYS A 65 1.92 0.65 -9.19
N HIS A 66 2.93 1.40 -8.73
CA HIS A 66 2.79 2.79 -8.31
C HIS A 66 1.72 3.03 -7.25
N ILE A 67 1.64 2.13 -6.26
CA ILE A 67 0.81 2.35 -5.09
C ILE A 67 1.51 3.38 -4.21
N TYR A 68 0.89 4.53 -4.02
CA TYR A 68 1.47 5.59 -3.20
C TYR A 68 0.40 6.28 -2.37
N GLY A 69 0.82 6.91 -1.29
CA GLY A 69 -0.09 7.63 -0.40
C GLY A 69 0.50 7.78 0.99
N GLN A 70 -0.20 8.53 1.85
CA GLN A 70 0.26 8.82 3.20
C GLN A 70 -0.94 8.93 4.14
N PRO A 71 -1.22 7.94 4.93
CA PRO A 71 -0.74 6.56 4.88
C PRO A 71 -1.60 5.65 4.01
N ILE A 72 -1.07 4.48 3.67
CA ILE A 72 -1.82 3.36 3.08
C ILE A 72 -1.72 2.20 4.04
N TYR A 73 -2.86 1.57 4.33
CA TYR A 73 -2.96 0.44 5.25
C TYR A 73 -3.23 -0.85 4.48
N PHE A 74 -2.42 -1.88 4.76
CA PHE A 74 -2.60 -3.21 4.20
C PHE A 74 -2.75 -4.22 5.33
N THR A 75 -3.78 -5.05 5.29
CA THR A 75 -3.99 -6.12 6.26
C THR A 75 -4.30 -7.42 5.53
N ASN A 76 -3.55 -8.48 5.84
CA ASN A 76 -3.76 -9.83 5.31
C ASN A 76 -3.92 -9.85 3.79
N SER A 77 -3.14 -9.04 3.10
CA SER A 77 -3.23 -8.88 1.65
C SER A 77 -2.00 -9.46 0.96
N SER A 78 -2.17 -9.90 -0.29
CA SER A 78 -1.06 -10.31 -1.14
C SER A 78 -0.62 -9.11 -1.98
N VAL A 79 0.67 -8.74 -1.84
CA VAL A 79 1.27 -7.57 -2.48
C VAL A 79 2.59 -7.99 -3.15
N ARG A 80 2.56 -9.18 -3.78
CA ARG A 80 3.75 -9.80 -4.37
C ARG A 80 4.10 -9.15 -5.69
N ASN A 81 5.38 -9.00 -5.94
CA ASN A 81 5.93 -8.49 -7.20
C ASN A 81 5.42 -7.08 -7.54
N VAL A 82 5.00 -6.30 -6.53
CA VAL A 82 4.55 -4.92 -6.75
C VAL A 82 5.76 -4.06 -7.12
N ASP A 83 5.54 -3.16 -8.06
CA ASP A 83 6.56 -2.23 -8.51
C ASP A 83 6.45 -0.92 -7.73
N PHE A 84 7.38 -0.72 -6.80
CA PHE A 84 7.49 0.50 -5.99
C PHE A 84 8.66 1.41 -6.46
N ARG A 85 9.23 1.16 -7.63
CA ARG A 85 10.34 2.00 -8.12
C ARG A 85 9.87 3.45 -8.25
N GLY A 86 10.63 4.36 -7.66
CA GLY A 86 10.34 5.78 -7.65
C GLY A 86 9.19 6.21 -6.74
N VAL A 87 8.60 5.29 -5.99
CA VAL A 87 7.42 5.58 -5.14
C VAL A 87 7.86 6.11 -3.78
N LYS A 88 7.17 7.16 -3.34
CA LYS A 88 7.29 7.70 -1.99
C LYS A 88 5.96 7.50 -1.28
N ALA A 89 5.95 6.72 -0.21
CA ALA A 89 4.72 6.37 0.49
C ALA A 89 4.99 6.08 1.97
N ILE A 90 3.96 6.25 2.78
CA ILE A 90 3.97 5.73 4.16
C ILE A 90 3.01 4.56 4.19
N ILE A 91 3.52 3.40 4.55
CA ILE A 91 2.80 2.14 4.55
C ILE A 91 2.71 1.61 5.97
N GLU A 92 1.50 1.23 6.38
CA GLU A 92 1.25 0.45 7.58
C GLU A 92 0.71 -0.90 7.14
N ALA A 93 1.47 -1.96 7.34
CA ALA A 93 1.10 -3.29 6.86
C ALA A 93 1.18 -4.33 7.96
N GLU A 94 0.20 -5.23 7.99
CA GLU A 94 0.15 -6.34 8.94
C GLU A 94 -0.28 -7.62 8.23
N GLY A 95 0.50 -8.69 8.42
CA GLY A 95 0.19 -10.01 7.90
C GLY A 95 0.18 -10.11 6.38
N CYS A 96 0.95 -9.29 5.68
CA CYS A 96 0.96 -9.22 4.23
C CYS A 96 2.19 -9.89 3.62
N ASP A 97 2.07 -10.25 2.34
CA ASP A 97 3.18 -10.82 1.58
C ASP A 97 3.66 -9.80 0.54
N PHE A 98 4.87 -9.25 0.75
CA PHE A 98 5.52 -8.29 -0.13
C PHE A 98 6.71 -8.88 -0.89
N ARG A 99 6.81 -10.19 -0.98
CA ARG A 99 7.96 -10.81 -1.67
C ARG A 99 7.97 -10.46 -3.16
N GLY A 100 9.16 -10.34 -3.72
CA GLY A 100 9.35 -10.00 -5.13
C GLY A 100 9.13 -8.51 -5.44
N MET A 101 9.04 -7.66 -4.41
CA MET A 101 8.89 -6.21 -4.57
C MET A 101 10.03 -5.65 -5.41
N LYS A 102 9.69 -4.80 -6.38
CA LYS A 102 10.67 -4.01 -7.15
C LYS A 102 10.80 -2.66 -6.50
N TYR A 103 12.02 -2.22 -6.30
CA TYR A 103 12.33 -0.91 -5.74
C TYR A 103 13.65 -0.41 -6.30
N ASP A 104 13.92 0.88 -6.13
CA ASP A 104 15.17 1.51 -6.53
C ASP A 104 15.60 2.54 -5.49
N LYS A 105 16.66 3.26 -5.78
CA LYS A 105 17.20 4.29 -4.86
C LYS A 105 16.22 5.43 -4.58
N GLU A 106 15.23 5.64 -5.45
CA GLU A 106 14.21 6.67 -5.29
C GLU A 106 13.01 6.20 -4.45
N THR A 107 12.88 4.91 -4.18
CA THR A 107 11.82 4.37 -3.34
C THR A 107 12.04 4.80 -1.90
N GLN A 108 11.07 5.52 -1.31
CA GLN A 108 11.16 6.02 0.04
C GLN A 108 9.90 5.70 0.82
N PHE A 109 10.08 5.03 1.96
CA PHE A 109 9.00 4.68 2.89
C PHE A 109 9.16 5.38 4.24
N VAL A 110 9.95 6.43 4.30
CA VAL A 110 10.16 7.28 5.47
C VAL A 110 10.21 8.74 5.01
N TYR A 111 9.49 9.61 5.71
CA TYR A 111 9.52 11.05 5.47
C TYR A 111 10.07 11.79 6.67
N GLY A 112 10.92 12.78 6.43
CA GLY A 112 11.51 13.59 7.48
C GLY A 112 12.70 12.94 8.14
N ASN A 113 13.18 13.54 9.23
CA ASN A 113 14.39 13.13 9.95
C ASN A 113 14.11 13.03 11.44
N GLY A 114 14.88 12.15 12.11
CA GLY A 114 14.86 12.04 13.55
C GLY A 114 13.56 11.51 14.13
N GLU A 115 13.21 11.99 15.32
CA GLU A 115 12.04 11.51 16.06
C GLU A 115 10.71 11.91 15.43
N LEU A 116 10.70 12.97 14.63
CA LEU A 116 9.50 13.48 13.98
C LEU A 116 9.27 12.86 12.60
N ALA A 117 10.15 11.95 12.17
CA ALA A 117 10.00 11.28 10.88
C ALA A 117 8.75 10.41 10.87
N ALA A 118 7.97 10.49 9.78
CA ALA A 118 6.92 9.51 9.52
C ALA A 118 7.57 8.26 8.93
N ARG A 119 7.29 7.10 9.52
CA ARG A 119 7.93 5.84 9.17
C ARG A 119 6.90 4.79 8.80
N SER A 120 7.15 4.09 7.72
CA SER A 120 6.39 2.89 7.39
C SER A 120 6.68 1.78 8.40
N ARG A 121 5.69 0.90 8.60
CA ARG A 121 5.80 -0.22 9.51
C ARG A 121 5.25 -1.49 8.83
N PHE A 122 6.05 -2.55 8.88
CA PHE A 122 5.65 -3.87 8.40
C PHE A 122 5.66 -4.83 9.58
N MET A 123 4.47 -5.29 10.00
CA MET A 123 4.30 -6.21 11.12
C MET A 123 3.87 -7.58 10.62
N ASN A 124 4.64 -8.61 10.95
CA ASN A 124 4.36 -9.99 10.53
C ASN A 124 4.17 -10.10 9.02
N CYS A 125 4.95 -9.35 8.26
CA CYS A 125 4.93 -9.36 6.80
C CYS A 125 6.12 -10.14 6.25
N ARG A 126 5.97 -10.64 5.02
CA ARG A 126 7.06 -11.31 4.31
C ARG A 126 7.69 -10.35 3.33
N LEU A 127 9.00 -10.17 3.45
CA LEU A 127 9.82 -9.37 2.53
C LEU A 127 11.07 -10.17 2.20
N ASP A 128 11.60 -9.98 1.00
CA ASP A 128 12.91 -10.53 0.66
C ASP A 128 14.01 -9.90 1.52
N ASP A 129 15.07 -10.67 1.81
CA ASP A 129 16.14 -10.20 2.69
C ASP A 129 16.78 -8.89 2.23
N ALA A 130 17.00 -8.74 0.92
CA ALA A 130 17.58 -7.52 0.38
C ALA A 130 16.66 -6.32 0.59
N ALA A 131 15.35 -6.50 0.40
CA ALA A 131 14.36 -5.45 0.63
C ALA A 131 14.32 -5.04 2.10
N GLN A 132 14.34 -6.01 3.02
CA GLN A 132 14.39 -5.72 4.46
C GLN A 132 15.57 -4.83 4.81
N LYS A 133 16.77 -5.20 4.35
CA LYS A 133 17.99 -4.44 4.63
C LYS A 133 17.91 -3.03 4.05
N PHE A 134 17.42 -2.90 2.83
CA PHE A 134 17.29 -1.61 2.16
C PHE A 134 16.36 -0.67 2.94
N PHE A 135 15.18 -1.15 3.31
CA PHE A 135 14.19 -0.31 4.00
C PHE A 135 14.53 -0.07 5.47
N MET A 136 15.16 -1.02 6.14
CA MET A 136 15.65 -0.81 7.51
C MET A 136 16.70 0.30 7.57
N ARG A 137 17.55 0.42 6.55
CA ARG A 137 18.51 1.53 6.46
C ARG A 137 17.84 2.89 6.32
N GLN A 138 16.63 2.94 5.74
CA GLN A 138 15.84 4.17 5.70
C GLN A 138 15.19 4.50 7.04
N GLY A 139 15.08 3.54 7.93
CA GLY A 139 14.39 3.70 9.20
C GLY A 139 12.99 3.09 9.23
N VAL A 140 12.64 2.27 8.26
CA VAL A 140 11.37 1.52 8.27
C VAL A 140 11.39 0.50 9.40
N GLU A 141 10.28 0.38 10.14
CA GLU A 141 10.14 -0.63 11.17
C GLU A 141 9.67 -1.95 10.57
N ILE A 142 10.43 -3.01 10.76
CA ILE A 142 10.08 -4.36 10.34
C ILE A 142 10.08 -5.25 11.58
N ILE A 143 8.87 -5.70 11.99
CA ILE A 143 8.66 -6.36 13.27
C ILE A 143 8.00 -7.70 13.03
N SER A 144 8.48 -8.75 13.72
CA SER A 144 7.81 -10.04 13.75
C SER A 144 7.53 -10.45 15.20
N TYR A 145 6.28 -10.78 15.46
CA TYR A 145 5.87 -11.40 16.73
C TYR A 145 5.75 -12.91 16.62
N ASP A 146 5.78 -13.43 15.40
CA ASP A 146 5.68 -14.88 15.12
C ASP A 146 7.09 -15.44 14.92
N LYS A 147 7.50 -16.33 15.84
CA LYS A 147 8.82 -16.98 15.79
C LYS A 147 9.01 -17.87 14.56
N HIS A 148 7.93 -18.30 13.93
CA HIS A 148 7.96 -19.15 12.74
C HIS A 148 7.94 -18.36 11.44
N LEU A 149 7.69 -17.05 11.51
CA LEU A 149 7.71 -16.20 10.36
C LEU A 149 9.12 -15.69 10.11
N LYS A 150 9.67 -16.04 8.95
CA LYS A 150 10.97 -15.51 8.53
C LYS A 150 10.78 -14.17 7.86
N LEU A 151 11.36 -13.19 8.45
CA LEU A 151 11.42 -11.86 7.88
C LEU A 151 12.57 -11.74 6.89
#